data_624ac3dbadcc05a68f5a2ef483674367
#
_entry.id   624ac3dbadcc05a68f5a2ef483674367
#
_cell.length_a   1.000
_cell.length_b   1.000
_cell.length_c   1.000
_cell.angle_alpha   90.00
_cell.angle_beta   90.00
_cell.angle_gamma   90.00
#
_symmetry.space_group_name_H-M   'P 1'
#
loop_
_entity.id
_entity.type
_entity.pdbx_description
1 polymer ?
#
loop_
_entity_poly.entity_id
_entity_poly.type
_entity_poly.pdbx_seq_one_letter_code
_entity_poly.pdbx_strand_id
1 'polypeptide(L)'
;MIGLIFGETEFPKYILKRVKKKHKYLIIDLTKKKIFKRDKNSYSVSIGQFGKIISILKSNNCKKVLFAGKVSKPNLKSVKLDLKGIYYLPKIIKSSKLGDAAILKKIITILRYEKIQTVSSNKFTPELSLSKGIYSSIKPNFKDKKDISCGEKALKKSGNFSFVQGVVCRNNKVIALEGKGGTKSMINSIKKMNKIKNGVLIKFPKKKQDKRIDLPTIGLET
;
A
#
# COMPACT_ATOMS: atom_id res chain seq x y z
N MET A 1 2.46 18.30 14.96
CA MET A 1 3.47 17.65 14.12
C MET A 1 2.91 16.39 13.48
N ILE A 2 3.37 16.02 12.28
CA ILE A 2 2.97 14.79 11.61
C ILE A 2 4.17 13.82 11.53
N GLY A 3 3.97 12.56 11.90
CA GLY A 3 4.95 11.50 11.75
C GLY A 3 4.84 10.87 10.36
N LEU A 4 5.96 10.78 9.64
CA LEU A 4 6.07 10.19 8.32
C LEU A 4 6.79 8.85 8.46
N ILE A 5 6.08 7.75 8.34
CA ILE A 5 6.67 6.39 8.42
C ILE A 5 6.97 5.94 7.00
N PHE A 6 8.25 5.95 6.64
CA PHE A 6 8.72 5.79 5.29
C PHE A 6 9.45 4.46 5.06
N GLY A 7 9.04 3.78 4.00
CA GLY A 7 9.75 2.63 3.42
C GLY A 7 10.45 2.99 2.11
N GLU A 8 10.84 1.96 1.38
CA GLU A 8 11.46 2.05 0.06
C GLU A 8 10.49 2.64 -0.98
N THR A 9 10.96 3.04 -2.11
CA THR A 9 10.31 3.64 -3.29
C THR A 9 10.43 5.17 -3.36
N GLU A 10 10.07 5.76 -4.50
CA GLU A 10 10.15 7.21 -4.71
C GLU A 10 8.97 7.97 -4.07
N PHE A 11 7.86 7.29 -3.82
CA PHE A 11 6.66 7.93 -3.27
C PHE A 11 6.87 8.65 -1.93
N PRO A 12 7.64 8.12 -0.95
CA PRO A 12 8.02 8.84 0.25
C PRO A 12 8.72 10.17 0.00
N LYS A 13 9.62 10.23 -0.98
CA LYS A 13 10.35 11.47 -1.33
C LYS A 13 9.37 12.52 -1.86
N TYR A 14 8.42 12.08 -2.70
CA TYR A 14 7.39 12.97 -3.22
C TYR A 14 6.51 13.56 -2.11
N ILE A 15 6.02 12.71 -1.20
CA ILE A 15 5.26 13.15 -0.03
C ILE A 15 6.06 14.13 0.82
N LEU A 16 7.32 13.81 1.11
CA LEU A 16 8.20 14.67 1.91
C LEU A 16 8.29 16.07 1.30
N LYS A 17 8.48 16.17 -0.02
CA LYS A 17 8.54 17.45 -0.75
C LYS A 17 7.26 18.29 -0.54
N ARG A 18 6.08 17.65 -0.44
CA ARG A 18 4.80 18.33 -0.21
C ARG A 18 4.60 18.72 1.26
N VAL A 19 4.87 17.79 2.17
CA VAL A 19 4.69 18.00 3.61
C VAL A 19 5.63 19.08 4.14
N LYS A 20 6.89 19.08 3.72
CA LYS A 20 7.92 20.05 4.10
C LYS A 20 7.48 21.50 3.93
N LYS A 21 6.68 21.78 2.90
CA LYS A 21 6.26 23.15 2.57
C LYS A 21 5.23 23.74 3.54
N LYS A 22 4.41 22.90 4.19
CA LYS A 22 3.21 23.35 4.92
C LYS A 22 3.06 22.80 6.33
N HIS A 23 3.88 21.83 6.73
CA HIS A 23 3.67 21.11 7.98
C HIS A 23 4.98 20.85 8.74
N LYS A 24 4.93 20.97 10.07
CA LYS A 24 5.98 20.41 10.95
C LYS A 24 5.89 18.87 10.86
N TYR A 25 7.01 18.23 10.62
CA TYR A 25 7.08 16.78 10.38
C TYR A 25 8.26 16.14 11.10
N LEU A 26 8.17 14.82 11.22
CA LEU A 26 9.21 13.93 11.73
C LEU A 26 9.20 12.68 10.85
N ILE A 27 10.36 12.16 10.48
CA ILE A 27 10.50 10.97 9.66
C ILE A 27 10.93 9.79 10.52
N ILE A 28 10.21 8.69 10.43
CA ILE A 28 10.64 7.35 10.84
C ILE A 28 11.11 6.63 9.59
N ASP A 29 12.42 6.57 9.41
CA ASP A 29 13.07 5.94 8.25
C ASP A 29 13.25 4.45 8.50
N LEU A 30 12.41 3.63 7.84
CA LEU A 30 12.45 2.16 7.87
C LEU A 30 13.22 1.57 6.67
N THR A 31 13.86 2.41 5.86
CA THR A 31 14.59 1.94 4.68
C THR A 31 15.89 1.25 5.08
N LYS A 32 16.28 0.20 4.33
CA LYS A 32 17.55 -0.52 4.56
C LYS A 32 18.76 0.39 4.40
N LYS A 33 18.72 1.28 3.41
CA LYS A 33 19.82 2.20 3.08
C LYS A 33 19.77 3.51 3.84
N LYS A 34 18.81 3.70 4.76
CA LYS A 34 18.63 4.93 5.56
C LYS A 34 18.62 6.18 4.67
N ILE A 35 17.79 6.15 3.62
CA ILE A 35 17.80 7.17 2.56
C ILE A 35 17.39 8.56 3.04
N PHE A 36 16.72 8.67 4.18
CA PHE A 36 16.34 9.94 4.80
C PHE A 36 17.27 10.40 5.92
N LYS A 37 18.41 9.73 6.16
CA LYS A 37 19.36 10.02 7.24
C LYS A 37 19.85 11.48 7.25
N ARG A 38 19.95 12.13 6.09
CA ARG A 38 20.42 13.52 5.97
C ARG A 38 19.36 14.56 6.37
N ASP A 39 18.11 14.18 6.54
CA ASP A 39 17.08 15.11 7.02
C ASP A 39 17.17 15.23 8.55
N LYS A 40 17.30 16.46 9.07
CA LYS A 40 17.45 16.74 10.51
C LYS A 40 16.31 16.22 11.38
N ASN A 41 15.13 16.00 10.78
CA ASN A 41 13.96 15.49 11.48
C ASN A 41 13.79 13.98 11.27
N SER A 42 14.82 13.25 10.82
CA SER A 42 14.74 11.82 10.50
C SER A 42 15.39 10.94 11.55
N TYR A 43 14.70 9.88 11.92
CA TYR A 43 15.13 8.83 12.81
C TYR A 43 15.13 7.50 12.07
N SER A 44 16.32 6.92 11.85
CA SER A 44 16.46 5.58 11.29
C SER A 44 16.21 4.54 12.37
N VAL A 45 15.19 3.69 12.17
CA VAL A 45 14.75 2.69 13.16
C VAL A 45 14.53 1.35 12.46
N SER A 46 14.83 0.25 13.17
CA SER A 46 14.45 -1.08 12.70
C SER A 46 12.93 -1.26 12.80
N ILE A 47 12.33 -1.92 11.81
CA ILE A 47 10.90 -2.22 11.79
C ILE A 47 10.41 -2.99 13.02
N GLY A 48 11.29 -3.75 13.67
CA GLY A 48 10.97 -4.50 14.88
C GLY A 48 11.02 -3.69 16.18
N GLN A 49 11.52 -2.46 16.15
CA GLN A 49 11.65 -1.59 17.32
C GLN A 49 10.39 -0.73 17.52
N PHE A 50 9.25 -1.38 17.75
CA PHE A 50 7.95 -0.70 17.92
C PHE A 50 7.92 0.28 19.08
N GLY A 51 8.55 -0.05 20.21
CA GLY A 51 8.63 0.83 21.36
C GLY A 51 9.40 2.10 21.05
N LYS A 52 10.53 1.99 20.35
CA LYS A 52 11.34 3.12 19.91
C LYS A 52 10.56 4.02 18.93
N ILE A 53 9.86 3.43 17.95
CA ILE A 53 9.01 4.19 17.02
C ILE A 53 7.94 4.97 17.78
N ILE A 54 7.22 4.33 18.69
CA ILE A 54 6.15 4.95 19.47
C ILE A 54 6.72 6.04 20.40
N SER A 55 7.85 5.78 21.05
CA SER A 55 8.53 6.76 21.91
C SER A 55 8.93 8.01 21.13
N ILE A 56 9.59 7.87 19.99
CA ILE A 56 9.97 8.99 19.12
C ILE A 56 8.74 9.81 18.71
N LEU A 57 7.65 9.15 18.30
CA LEU A 57 6.43 9.84 17.90
C LEU A 57 5.80 10.60 19.06
N LYS A 58 5.75 10.02 20.26
CA LYS A 58 5.16 10.64 21.46
C LYS A 58 6.00 11.79 21.99
N SER A 59 7.32 11.62 22.12
CA SER A 59 8.23 12.67 22.60
C SER A 59 8.24 13.91 21.70
N ASN A 60 7.90 13.72 20.42
CA ASN A 60 7.76 14.81 19.46
C ASN A 60 6.30 15.26 19.24
N ASN A 61 5.36 14.89 20.12
CA ASN A 61 3.94 15.25 20.00
C ASN A 61 3.30 14.90 18.65
N CYS A 62 3.72 13.81 18.02
CA CYS A 62 3.14 13.31 16.77
C CYS A 62 1.88 12.48 17.03
N LYS A 63 0.72 13.14 17.09
CA LYS A 63 -0.59 12.46 17.23
C LYS A 63 -1.12 11.85 15.93
N LYS A 64 -0.54 12.19 14.79
CA LYS A 64 -0.94 11.73 13.46
C LYS A 64 0.26 11.18 12.71
N VAL A 65 0.07 10.04 12.05
CA VAL A 65 1.10 9.41 11.21
C VAL A 65 0.57 9.09 9.82
N LEU A 66 1.47 9.09 8.88
CA LEU A 66 1.25 8.74 7.48
C LEU A 66 2.24 7.64 7.09
N PHE A 67 1.77 6.63 6.37
CA PHE A 67 2.62 5.60 5.81
C PHE A 67 2.85 5.85 4.33
N ALA A 68 4.08 5.69 3.87
CA ALA A 68 4.41 5.72 2.45
C ALA A 68 5.61 4.83 2.12
N GLY A 69 5.57 4.26 0.92
CA GLY A 69 6.60 3.37 0.44
C GLY A 69 6.42 1.92 0.90
N LYS A 70 7.19 1.05 0.28
CA LYS A 70 7.19 -0.39 0.57
C LYS A 70 8.18 -0.70 1.67
N VAL A 71 7.76 -1.46 2.66
CA VAL A 71 8.68 -2.03 3.66
C VAL A 71 8.85 -3.51 3.37
N SER A 72 10.09 -3.93 3.14
CA SER A 72 10.41 -5.35 2.92
C SER A 72 10.14 -6.15 4.20
N LYS A 73 9.62 -7.35 4.06
CA LYS A 73 9.44 -8.26 5.19
C LYS A 73 10.81 -8.51 5.83
N PRO A 74 10.95 -8.26 7.13
CA PRO A 74 12.22 -8.49 7.80
C PRO A 74 12.50 -9.99 7.93
N ASN A 75 13.77 -10.35 7.94
CA ASN A 75 14.16 -11.67 8.40
C ASN A 75 13.99 -11.70 9.93
N LEU A 76 13.07 -12.54 10.41
CA LEU A 76 12.74 -12.64 11.82
C LEU A 76 13.91 -13.07 12.69
N LYS A 77 14.91 -13.79 12.12
CA LYS A 77 16.11 -14.22 12.85
C LYS A 77 17.10 -13.08 13.09
N SER A 78 17.07 -12.02 12.29
CA SER A 78 18.04 -10.92 12.34
C SER A 78 17.43 -9.56 12.62
N VAL A 79 16.11 -9.46 12.78
CA VAL A 79 15.45 -8.18 13.06
C VAL A 79 15.72 -7.73 14.49
N LYS A 80 16.18 -6.50 14.65
CA LYS A 80 16.34 -5.88 15.98
C LYS A 80 14.96 -5.63 16.58
N LEU A 81 14.68 -6.23 17.73
CA LEU A 81 13.43 -6.07 18.49
C LEU A 81 13.69 -5.27 19.76
N ASP A 82 12.71 -4.51 20.19
CA ASP A 82 12.59 -3.99 21.56
C ASP A 82 11.46 -4.69 22.31
N LEU A 83 11.23 -4.36 23.57
CA LEU A 83 10.21 -5.01 24.41
C LEU A 83 8.81 -4.96 23.79
N LYS A 84 8.40 -3.79 23.23
CA LYS A 84 7.11 -3.68 22.55
C LYS A 84 7.13 -4.46 21.22
N GLY A 85 8.26 -4.51 20.53
CA GLY A 85 8.45 -5.36 19.33
C GLY A 85 8.23 -6.83 19.65
N ILE A 86 8.83 -7.34 20.71
CA ILE A 86 8.63 -8.71 21.18
C ILE A 86 7.15 -8.96 21.52
N TYR A 87 6.50 -8.06 22.24
CA TYR A 87 5.09 -8.18 22.62
C TYR A 87 4.13 -8.18 21.42
N TYR A 88 4.39 -7.34 20.41
CA TYR A 88 3.49 -7.22 19.25
C TYR A 88 3.80 -8.20 18.11
N LEU A 89 5.04 -8.72 18.04
CA LEU A 89 5.49 -9.59 16.95
C LEU A 89 4.59 -10.82 16.72
N PRO A 90 4.16 -11.59 17.73
CA PRO A 90 3.28 -12.73 17.52
C PRO A 90 1.95 -12.34 16.87
N LYS A 91 1.38 -11.20 17.28
CA LYS A 91 0.12 -10.67 16.73
C LYS A 91 0.27 -10.25 15.28
N ILE A 92 1.43 -9.70 14.90
CA ILE A 92 1.77 -9.31 13.54
C ILE A 92 2.00 -10.54 12.66
N ILE A 93 2.74 -11.53 13.16
CA ILE A 93 2.97 -12.80 12.46
C ILE A 93 1.64 -13.53 12.20
N LYS A 94 0.74 -13.61 13.18
CA LYS A 94 -0.60 -14.18 12.97
C LYS A 94 -1.35 -13.45 11.86
N SER A 95 -1.24 -12.13 11.80
CA SER A 95 -1.87 -11.31 10.75
C SER A 95 -1.21 -11.51 9.38
N SER A 96 0.07 -11.85 9.30
CA SER A 96 0.79 -12.05 8.04
C SER A 96 0.26 -13.25 7.24
N LYS A 97 -0.32 -14.24 7.90
CA LYS A 97 -1.02 -15.37 7.24
C LYS A 97 -2.21 -14.92 6.41
N LEU A 98 -2.79 -13.75 6.73
CA LEU A 98 -3.93 -13.14 6.03
C LEU A 98 -3.52 -12.11 4.98
N GLY A 99 -2.21 -11.92 4.75
CA GLY A 99 -1.64 -11.02 3.76
C GLY A 99 -1.23 -9.64 4.29
N ASP A 100 -0.57 -8.85 3.44
CA ASP A 100 0.08 -7.58 3.82
C ASP A 100 -0.92 -6.52 4.32
N ALA A 101 -2.13 -6.49 3.75
CA ALA A 101 -3.19 -5.59 4.22
C ALA A 101 -3.60 -5.88 5.68
N ALA A 102 -3.59 -7.15 6.10
CA ALA A 102 -3.90 -7.53 7.48
C ALA A 102 -2.78 -7.13 8.45
N ILE A 103 -1.51 -7.23 8.03
CA ILE A 103 -0.36 -6.74 8.80
C ILE A 103 -0.53 -5.24 9.05
N LEU A 104 -0.76 -4.49 7.99
CA LEU A 104 -0.89 -3.04 8.05
C LEU A 104 -2.06 -2.61 8.93
N LYS A 105 -3.22 -3.28 8.81
CA LYS A 105 -4.38 -3.07 9.69
C LYS A 105 -4.04 -3.32 11.16
N LYS A 106 -3.24 -4.35 11.47
CA LYS A 106 -2.80 -4.65 12.83
C LYS A 106 -1.88 -3.54 13.36
N ILE A 107 -0.93 -3.06 12.55
CA ILE A 107 -0.04 -1.94 12.91
C ILE A 107 -0.85 -0.67 13.21
N ILE A 108 -1.84 -0.34 12.37
CA ILE A 108 -2.74 0.80 12.58
C ILE A 108 -3.49 0.65 13.91
N THR A 109 -3.98 -0.55 14.21
CA THR A 109 -4.67 -0.84 15.45
C THR A 109 -3.76 -0.61 16.66
N ILE A 110 -2.51 -1.07 16.60
CA ILE A 110 -1.50 -0.85 17.65
C ILE A 110 -1.26 0.64 17.86
N LEU A 111 -1.03 1.40 16.78
CA LEU A 111 -0.80 2.85 16.87
C LEU A 111 -2.02 3.59 17.44
N ARG A 112 -3.24 3.15 17.09
CA ARG A 112 -4.48 3.72 17.64
C ARG A 112 -4.61 3.50 19.15
N TYR A 113 -4.23 2.32 19.66
CA TYR A 113 -4.15 2.08 21.11
C TYR A 113 -3.13 3.00 21.79
N GLU A 114 -2.07 3.34 21.11
CA GLU A 114 -1.07 4.31 21.58
C GLU A 114 -1.50 5.78 21.35
N LYS A 115 -2.77 6.02 20.99
CA LYS A 115 -3.37 7.35 20.70
C LYS A 115 -2.74 8.07 19.51
N ILE A 116 -2.18 7.31 18.56
CA ILE A 116 -1.61 7.82 17.31
C ILE A 116 -2.55 7.44 16.14
N GLN A 117 -3.09 8.46 15.48
CA GLN A 117 -4.02 8.27 14.35
C GLN A 117 -3.28 8.15 13.02
N THR A 118 -3.74 7.26 12.17
CA THR A 118 -3.25 7.16 10.79
C THR A 118 -4.06 8.06 9.87
N VAL A 119 -3.37 8.85 9.06
CA VAL A 119 -3.97 9.72 8.04
C VAL A 119 -3.59 9.25 6.63
N SER A 120 -4.46 9.55 5.66
CA SER A 120 -4.24 9.20 4.26
C SER A 120 -3.16 10.07 3.63
N SER A 121 -2.32 9.47 2.77
CA SER A 121 -1.37 10.17 1.92
C SER A 121 -2.06 11.13 0.95
N ASN A 122 -3.26 10.79 0.47
CA ASN A 122 -4.05 11.61 -0.44
C ASN A 122 -4.36 13.01 0.11
N LYS A 123 -4.38 13.16 1.45
CA LYS A 123 -4.54 14.47 2.06
C LYS A 123 -3.40 15.43 1.72
N PHE A 124 -2.21 14.91 1.44
CA PHE A 124 -1.00 15.67 1.16
C PHE A 124 -0.60 15.65 -0.32
N THR A 125 -1.17 14.72 -1.07
CA THR A 125 -0.90 14.49 -2.49
C THR A 125 -2.20 14.18 -3.25
N PRO A 126 -3.21 15.06 -3.19
CA PRO A 126 -4.51 14.82 -3.83
C PRO A 126 -4.36 14.63 -5.35
N GLU A 127 -3.36 15.28 -5.95
CA GLU A 127 -3.05 15.20 -7.38
C GLU A 127 -2.58 13.81 -7.85
N LEU A 128 -2.20 12.94 -6.92
CA LEU A 128 -1.85 11.53 -7.23
C LEU A 128 -3.05 10.60 -7.19
N SER A 129 -4.22 11.12 -6.87
CA SER A 129 -5.48 10.37 -6.87
C SER A 129 -6.35 10.83 -8.02
N LEU A 130 -6.74 9.90 -8.86
CA LEU A 130 -7.67 10.20 -9.94
C LEU A 130 -9.09 10.29 -9.38
N SER A 131 -9.81 11.36 -9.72
CA SER A 131 -11.25 11.45 -9.51
C SER A 131 -11.98 10.58 -10.53
N LYS A 132 -13.31 10.48 -10.42
CA LYS A 132 -14.10 9.77 -11.43
C LYS A 132 -13.99 10.49 -12.78
N GLY A 133 -13.60 9.77 -13.84
CA GLY A 133 -13.45 10.36 -15.17
C GLY A 133 -12.72 9.44 -16.15
N ILE A 134 -12.56 9.95 -17.36
CA ILE A 134 -11.77 9.33 -18.45
C ILE A 134 -10.50 10.14 -18.60
N TYR A 135 -9.35 9.49 -18.52
CA TYR A 135 -8.03 10.11 -18.51
C TYR A 135 -7.20 9.78 -19.76
N SER A 136 -7.79 9.07 -20.72
CA SER A 136 -7.19 8.75 -22.00
C SER A 136 -7.97 9.40 -23.14
N SER A 137 -7.32 9.58 -24.29
CA SER A 137 -7.98 10.05 -25.53
C SER A 137 -9.03 9.05 -26.05
N ILE A 138 -8.84 7.78 -25.74
CA ILE A 138 -9.76 6.70 -26.17
C ILE A 138 -10.78 6.44 -25.05
N LYS A 139 -12.07 6.54 -25.41
CA LYS A 139 -13.18 6.22 -24.51
C LYS A 139 -13.56 4.72 -24.63
N PRO A 140 -14.01 4.08 -23.53
CA PRO A 140 -14.52 2.71 -23.58
C PRO A 140 -15.69 2.59 -24.54
N ASN A 141 -15.60 1.67 -25.48
CA ASN A 141 -16.69 1.32 -26.40
C ASN A 141 -17.70 0.37 -25.73
N PHE A 142 -18.72 -0.09 -26.47
CA PHE A 142 -19.75 -0.98 -25.94
C PHE A 142 -19.20 -2.34 -25.48
N LYS A 143 -18.23 -2.91 -26.19
CA LYS A 143 -17.57 -4.18 -25.82
C LYS A 143 -16.75 -4.00 -24.55
N ASP A 144 -15.99 -2.92 -24.46
CA ASP A 144 -15.21 -2.59 -23.25
C ASP A 144 -16.11 -2.44 -22.02
N LYS A 145 -17.27 -1.78 -22.16
CA LYS A 145 -18.26 -1.65 -21.07
C LYS A 145 -18.80 -3.00 -20.61
N LYS A 146 -19.04 -3.95 -21.51
CA LYS A 146 -19.41 -5.32 -21.15
C LYS A 146 -18.28 -6.04 -20.40
N ASP A 147 -17.03 -5.88 -20.87
CA ASP A 147 -15.86 -6.45 -20.20
C ASP A 147 -15.63 -5.84 -18.82
N ILE A 148 -15.83 -4.53 -18.65
CA ILE A 148 -15.80 -3.87 -17.33
C ILE A 148 -16.84 -4.50 -16.40
N SER A 149 -18.10 -4.63 -16.85
CA SER A 149 -19.17 -5.24 -16.05
C SER A 149 -18.86 -6.70 -15.67
N CYS A 150 -18.31 -7.48 -16.60
CA CYS A 150 -17.86 -8.84 -16.34
C CYS A 150 -16.80 -8.87 -15.23
N GLY A 151 -15.77 -8.02 -15.33
CA GLY A 151 -14.70 -7.97 -14.36
C GLY A 151 -15.15 -7.46 -12.98
N GLU A 152 -16.06 -6.48 -12.93
CA GLU A 152 -16.66 -6.06 -11.67
C GLU A 152 -17.39 -7.19 -10.95
N LYS A 153 -18.19 -7.96 -11.68
CA LYS A 153 -18.90 -9.14 -11.14
C LYS A 153 -17.90 -10.19 -10.64
N ALA A 154 -16.84 -10.46 -11.40
CA ALA A 154 -15.80 -11.42 -11.01
C ALA A 154 -15.06 -10.99 -9.74
N LEU A 155 -14.66 -9.71 -9.63
CA LEU A 155 -14.00 -9.18 -8.43
C LEU A 155 -14.93 -9.15 -7.21
N LYS A 156 -16.21 -8.86 -7.38
CA LYS A 156 -17.21 -8.93 -6.30
C LYS A 156 -17.37 -10.36 -5.77
N LYS A 157 -17.43 -11.37 -6.65
CA LYS A 157 -17.51 -12.79 -6.28
C LYS A 157 -16.23 -13.29 -5.60
N SER A 158 -15.06 -12.84 -6.04
CA SER A 158 -13.76 -13.22 -5.46
C SER A 158 -13.41 -12.51 -4.16
N GLY A 159 -14.31 -11.68 -3.64
CA GLY A 159 -14.09 -10.84 -2.45
C GLY A 159 -13.75 -11.57 -1.15
N ASN A 160 -13.83 -12.90 -1.10
CA ASN A 160 -13.36 -13.72 0.02
C ASN A 160 -11.83 -13.93 -0.01
N PHE A 161 -11.16 -13.70 -1.14
CA PHE A 161 -9.71 -13.84 -1.27
C PHE A 161 -9.04 -12.49 -1.00
N SER A 162 -8.24 -12.44 0.05
CA SER A 162 -7.57 -11.20 0.50
C SER A 162 -6.50 -10.66 -0.46
N PHE A 163 -6.13 -11.43 -1.47
CA PHE A 163 -5.09 -11.07 -2.44
C PHE A 163 -5.62 -10.64 -3.80
N VAL A 164 -6.90 -10.87 -4.12
CA VAL A 164 -7.48 -10.53 -5.43
C VAL A 164 -7.89 -9.07 -5.47
N GLN A 165 -7.34 -8.30 -6.40
CA GLN A 165 -7.74 -6.92 -6.67
C GLN A 165 -7.71 -6.57 -8.16
N GLY A 166 -7.30 -7.50 -9.02
CA GLY A 166 -7.20 -7.31 -10.45
C GLY A 166 -7.81 -8.46 -11.24
N VAL A 167 -8.42 -8.15 -12.36
CA VAL A 167 -8.96 -9.09 -13.32
C VAL A 167 -8.78 -8.54 -14.73
N VAL A 168 -8.49 -9.39 -15.69
CA VAL A 168 -8.54 -9.05 -17.12
C VAL A 168 -9.70 -9.76 -17.76
N CYS A 169 -10.53 -8.99 -18.47
CA CYS A 169 -11.69 -9.49 -19.22
C CYS A 169 -11.55 -9.18 -20.70
N ARG A 170 -12.11 -10.06 -21.54
CA ARG A 170 -12.24 -9.91 -22.98
C ARG A 170 -13.45 -10.67 -23.49
N ASN A 171 -14.20 -10.05 -24.41
CA ASN A 171 -15.40 -10.66 -24.99
C ASN A 171 -16.37 -11.20 -23.93
N ASN A 172 -16.58 -10.41 -22.87
CA ASN A 172 -17.45 -10.73 -21.72
C ASN A 172 -17.03 -12.00 -20.95
N LYS A 173 -15.75 -12.39 -21.03
CA LYS A 173 -15.18 -13.53 -20.31
C LYS A 173 -13.98 -13.10 -19.48
N VAL A 174 -13.81 -13.70 -18.31
CA VAL A 174 -12.61 -13.54 -17.48
C VAL A 174 -11.46 -14.31 -18.14
N ILE A 175 -10.41 -13.61 -18.51
CA ILE A 175 -9.18 -14.17 -19.09
C ILE A 175 -8.18 -14.53 -18.01
N ALA A 176 -8.00 -13.65 -17.02
CA ALA A 176 -7.12 -13.90 -15.90
C ALA A 176 -7.61 -13.17 -14.65
N LEU A 177 -7.45 -13.81 -13.49
CA LEU A 177 -7.74 -13.26 -12.18
C LEU A 177 -6.44 -13.18 -11.39
N GLU A 178 -6.25 -12.08 -10.65
CA GLU A 178 -5.05 -11.87 -9.84
C GLU A 178 -4.94 -12.93 -8.75
N GLY A 179 -3.78 -13.59 -8.70
CA GLY A 179 -3.43 -14.57 -7.68
C GLY A 179 -2.45 -14.00 -6.65
N LYS A 180 -1.85 -14.87 -5.86
CA LYS A 180 -0.82 -14.51 -4.84
C LYS A 180 0.40 -13.82 -5.44
N GLY A 181 0.71 -14.05 -6.72
CA GLY A 181 1.81 -13.42 -7.45
C GLY A 181 1.57 -11.95 -7.84
N GLY A 182 0.37 -11.41 -7.60
CA GLY A 182 0.02 -10.03 -7.89
C GLY A 182 -0.23 -9.74 -9.37
N THR A 183 -0.51 -8.46 -9.67
CA THR A 183 -0.88 -7.97 -11.02
C THR A 183 0.19 -8.29 -12.07
N LYS A 184 1.48 -8.13 -11.75
CA LYS A 184 2.59 -8.41 -12.68
C LYS A 184 2.60 -9.87 -13.14
N SER A 185 2.42 -10.80 -12.21
CA SER A 185 2.34 -12.24 -12.53
C SER A 185 1.13 -12.55 -13.41
N MET A 186 -0.03 -11.97 -13.11
CA MET A 186 -1.24 -12.11 -13.90
C MET A 186 -1.04 -11.61 -15.34
N ILE A 187 -0.47 -10.41 -15.53
CA ILE A 187 -0.21 -9.84 -16.86
C ILE A 187 0.79 -10.70 -17.63
N ASN A 188 1.86 -11.17 -16.96
CA ASN A 188 2.84 -12.05 -17.61
C ASN A 188 2.25 -13.39 -18.04
N SER A 189 1.27 -13.95 -17.30
CA SER A 189 0.58 -15.16 -17.75
C SER A 189 -0.22 -14.94 -19.02
N ILE A 190 -0.86 -13.77 -19.16
CA ILE A 190 -1.61 -13.40 -20.38
C ILE A 190 -0.66 -13.21 -21.57
N LYS A 191 0.51 -12.57 -21.37
CA LYS A 191 1.52 -12.40 -22.41
C LYS A 191 1.98 -13.73 -23.00
N LYS A 192 2.11 -14.76 -22.18
CA LYS A 192 2.48 -16.12 -22.61
C LYS A 192 1.39 -16.80 -23.48
N MET A 193 0.14 -16.37 -23.37
CA MET A 193 -0.96 -16.91 -24.16
C MET A 193 -0.98 -16.40 -25.62
N ASN A 194 -0.01 -15.62 -26.05
CA ASN A 194 0.39 -15.12 -27.38
C ASN A 194 -0.73 -14.67 -28.36
N LYS A 195 -2.00 -14.86 -28.07
CA LYS A 195 -3.14 -14.60 -28.97
C LYS A 195 -4.01 -13.42 -28.54
N ILE A 196 -3.70 -12.80 -27.38
CA ILE A 196 -4.61 -11.81 -26.78
C ILE A 196 -3.89 -10.46 -26.73
N LYS A 197 -4.12 -9.63 -27.75
CA LYS A 197 -3.61 -8.24 -27.81
C LYS A 197 -4.56 -7.21 -27.18
N ASN A 198 -5.82 -7.56 -26.93
CA ASN A 198 -6.86 -6.66 -26.46
C ASN A 198 -7.50 -7.20 -25.19
N GLY A 199 -7.98 -6.33 -24.35
CA GLY A 199 -8.69 -6.69 -23.11
C GLY A 199 -8.77 -5.50 -22.16
N VAL A 200 -9.61 -5.64 -21.15
CA VAL A 200 -9.79 -4.61 -20.14
C VAL A 200 -9.23 -5.11 -18.80
N LEU A 201 -8.28 -4.38 -18.26
CA LEU A 201 -7.79 -4.59 -16.88
C LEU A 201 -8.68 -3.81 -15.92
N ILE A 202 -9.31 -4.50 -15.00
CA ILE A 202 -10.11 -3.92 -13.93
C ILE A 202 -9.39 -4.13 -12.61
N LYS A 203 -9.23 -3.06 -11.83
CA LYS A 203 -8.63 -3.12 -10.49
C LYS A 203 -9.54 -2.48 -9.45
N PHE A 204 -9.82 -3.23 -8.38
CA PHE A 204 -10.60 -2.76 -7.24
C PHE A 204 -9.77 -2.80 -5.96
N PRO A 205 -10.09 -1.92 -4.97
CA PRO A 205 -9.55 -2.09 -3.63
C PRO A 205 -10.00 -3.43 -3.07
N LYS A 206 -9.13 -4.14 -2.38
CA LYS A 206 -9.49 -5.35 -1.65
C LYS A 206 -10.57 -5.02 -0.61
N LYS A 207 -11.55 -5.91 -0.43
CA LYS A 207 -12.73 -5.68 0.41
C LYS A 207 -12.43 -5.24 1.85
N LYS A 208 -11.29 -5.68 2.41
CA LYS A 208 -10.84 -5.35 3.77
C LYS A 208 -9.64 -4.38 3.80
N GLN A 209 -9.30 -3.76 2.66
CA GLN A 209 -8.16 -2.85 2.54
C GLN A 209 -8.48 -1.50 3.18
N ASP A 210 -7.53 -0.96 3.94
CA ASP A 210 -7.66 0.39 4.48
C ASP A 210 -7.31 1.40 3.38
N LYS A 211 -8.34 2.00 2.78
CA LYS A 211 -8.21 2.97 1.68
C LYS A 211 -7.40 4.21 2.02
N ARG A 212 -7.10 4.44 3.32
CA ARG A 212 -6.25 5.57 3.74
C ARG A 212 -4.78 5.32 3.42
N ILE A 213 -4.38 4.05 3.24
CA ILE A 213 -2.98 3.66 3.19
C ILE A 213 -2.64 2.92 1.91
N ASP A 214 -3.57 2.13 1.40
CA ASP A 214 -3.31 1.23 0.28
C ASP A 214 -4.46 1.34 -0.74
N LEU A 215 -4.16 1.91 -1.89
CA LEU A 215 -5.08 2.02 -3.03
C LEU A 215 -4.59 1.13 -4.18
N PRO A 216 -5.51 0.65 -5.04
CA PRO A 216 -5.12 0.02 -6.29
C PRO A 216 -4.24 0.98 -7.10
N THR A 217 -3.05 0.54 -7.43
CA THR A 217 -2.08 1.37 -8.14
C THR A 217 -1.81 0.77 -9.52
N ILE A 218 -1.71 1.64 -10.51
CA ILE A 218 -1.25 1.34 -11.87
C ILE A 218 0.00 2.18 -12.10
N GLY A 219 1.04 1.59 -12.65
CA GLY A 219 2.29 2.26 -12.99
C GLY A 219 2.77 1.87 -14.38
N LEU A 220 3.90 2.42 -14.79
CA LEU A 220 4.51 2.19 -16.11
C LEU A 220 4.77 0.69 -16.41
N GLU A 221 4.95 -0.12 -15.38
CA GLU A 221 5.16 -1.57 -15.53
C GLU A 221 3.85 -2.37 -15.62
N THR A 222 2.69 -1.73 -15.47
CA THR A 222 1.38 -2.36 -15.55
C THR A 222 0.78 -2.20 -16.93
#